data_054d0053b3f9b51cf9d936e9a5cf409a
#
_entry.id   054d0053b3f9b51cf9d936e9a5cf409a
#
_cell.length_a   1.000
_cell.length_b   1.000
_cell.length_c   1.000
_cell.angle_alpha   90.00
_cell.angle_beta   90.00
_cell.angle_gamma   90.00
#
_symmetry.space_group_name_H-M   'P 1'
#
loop_
_entity.id
_entity.type
_entity.pdbx_description
1 polymer ?
#
loop_
_entity_poly.entity_id
_entity_poly.type
_entity_poly.pdbx_seq_one_letter_code
_entity_poly.pdbx_strand_id
1 'polypeptide(L)'
;MAIFKAFKAVRPKNEHAKDVAALPYDVMNSEEAREMVKGKPYSFLHVDKAEVDLPEGTDIYSETVYLKAKENMEKLVNDGICKQDEKPCFYIYKQIMNGQSQTGLVGCASIDDYMNNIIK
;
A
#
# COMPACT_ATOMS: atom_id res chain seq x y z
N MET A 1 20.69 2.62 20.26
CA MET A 1 19.70 1.54 20.07
C MET A 1 18.59 2.04 19.15
N ALA A 2 18.26 1.26 18.13
CA ALA A 2 17.19 1.64 17.20
C ALA A 2 15.82 1.57 17.88
N ILE A 3 14.95 2.53 17.55
CA ILE A 3 13.57 2.55 18.06
C ILE A 3 12.67 1.87 17.04
N PHE A 4 11.92 0.86 17.48
CA PHE A 4 10.97 0.11 16.68
C PHE A 4 9.64 0.01 17.44
N LYS A 5 8.59 0.62 16.90
CA LYS A 5 7.32 0.78 17.61
C LYS A 5 6.15 0.16 16.88
N ALA A 6 5.14 -0.24 17.63
CA ALA A 6 3.84 -0.61 17.13
C ALA A 6 3.11 0.61 16.54
N PHE A 7 2.18 0.38 15.63
CA PHE A 7 1.39 1.44 15.01
C PHE A 7 -0.01 0.94 14.67
N LYS A 8 -0.89 1.88 14.37
CA LYS A 8 -2.27 1.58 13.97
C LYS A 8 -2.35 1.53 12.45
N ALA A 9 -2.20 0.34 11.88
CA ALA A 9 -2.26 0.18 10.42
C ALA A 9 -3.68 0.37 9.89
N VAL A 10 -3.76 0.89 8.67
CA VAL A 10 -4.97 0.83 7.86
C VAL A 10 -4.91 -0.43 7.04
N ARG A 11 -5.86 -1.33 7.24
CA ARG A 11 -5.88 -2.64 6.59
C ARG A 11 -7.22 -2.89 5.92
N PRO A 12 -7.24 -3.65 4.82
CA PRO A 12 -8.52 -4.09 4.26
C PRO A 12 -9.23 -5.01 5.25
N LYS A 13 -10.56 -4.89 5.29
CA LYS A 13 -11.37 -5.86 6.04
C LYS A 13 -11.22 -7.24 5.43
N ASN A 14 -11.35 -8.28 6.23
CA ASN A 14 -11.14 -9.66 5.78
C ASN A 14 -11.96 -10.01 4.53
N GLU A 15 -13.20 -9.55 4.46
CA GLU A 15 -14.12 -9.80 3.34
C GLU A 15 -13.68 -9.09 2.04
N HIS A 16 -12.84 -8.05 2.14
CA HIS A 16 -12.36 -7.26 1.01
C HIS A 16 -10.86 -7.45 0.73
N ALA A 17 -10.17 -8.28 1.51
CA ALA A 17 -8.71 -8.42 1.37
C ALA A 17 -8.29 -8.83 -0.03
N LYS A 18 -8.99 -9.77 -0.66
CA LYS A 18 -8.70 -10.21 -2.04
C LYS A 18 -8.89 -9.11 -3.07
N ASP A 19 -9.86 -8.23 -2.83
CA ASP A 19 -10.20 -7.15 -3.76
C ASP A 19 -9.19 -6.00 -3.71
N VAL A 20 -8.59 -5.80 -2.53
CA VAL A 20 -7.59 -4.75 -2.32
C VAL A 20 -6.18 -5.21 -2.69
N ALA A 21 -5.86 -6.47 -2.41
CA ALA A 21 -4.53 -7.01 -2.66
C ALA A 21 -4.13 -6.87 -4.14
N ALA A 22 -2.93 -6.40 -4.38
CA ALA A 22 -2.41 -6.16 -5.72
C ALA A 22 -0.93 -6.53 -5.78
N LEU A 23 -0.42 -6.77 -7.00
CA LEU A 23 1.01 -6.93 -7.21
C LEU A 23 1.73 -5.62 -6.89
N PRO A 24 3.01 -5.68 -6.49
CA PRO A 24 3.79 -4.47 -6.25
C PRO A 24 3.82 -3.55 -7.48
N TYR A 25 3.80 -2.25 -7.24
CA TYR A 25 3.71 -1.25 -8.30
C TYR A 25 4.89 -1.28 -9.28
N ASP A 26 6.03 -1.77 -8.85
CA ASP A 26 7.29 -1.77 -9.62
C ASP A 26 7.43 -2.96 -10.57
N VAL A 27 6.50 -3.92 -10.57
CA VAL A 27 6.53 -5.07 -11.48
C VAL A 27 5.72 -4.86 -12.75
N MET A 28 5.14 -3.67 -12.94
CA MET A 28 4.30 -3.36 -14.09
C MET A 28 4.44 -1.89 -14.50
N ASN A 29 4.19 -1.60 -15.78
CA ASN A 29 4.08 -0.23 -16.25
C ASN A 29 2.63 0.28 -16.08
N SER A 30 2.39 1.57 -16.38
CA SER A 30 1.08 2.20 -16.20
C SER A 30 0.00 1.59 -17.11
N GLU A 31 0.36 1.20 -18.32
CA GLU A 31 -0.58 0.57 -19.27
C GLU A 31 -1.03 -0.80 -18.74
N GLU A 32 -0.08 -1.62 -18.29
CA GLU A 32 -0.39 -2.92 -17.70
C GLU A 32 -1.26 -2.76 -16.44
N ALA A 33 -0.97 -1.76 -15.61
CA ALA A 33 -1.74 -1.48 -14.42
C ALA A 33 -3.18 -1.09 -14.76
N ARG A 34 -3.40 -0.29 -15.82
CA ARG A 34 -4.74 0.08 -16.28
C ARG A 34 -5.56 -1.14 -16.67
N GLU A 35 -4.94 -2.12 -17.33
CA GLU A 35 -5.62 -3.37 -17.66
C GLU A 35 -5.95 -4.18 -16.39
N MET A 36 -5.04 -4.23 -15.44
CA MET A 36 -5.22 -5.01 -14.22
C MET A 36 -6.32 -4.48 -13.31
N VAL A 37 -6.61 -3.18 -13.34
CA VAL A 37 -7.65 -2.59 -12.48
C VAL A 37 -9.04 -2.59 -13.11
N LYS A 38 -9.17 -3.02 -14.36
CA LYS A 38 -10.49 -3.10 -15.01
C LYS A 38 -11.41 -4.03 -14.24
N GLY A 39 -12.58 -3.52 -13.83
CA GLY A 39 -13.52 -4.26 -13.00
C GLY A 39 -13.08 -4.50 -11.56
N LYS A 40 -12.04 -3.82 -11.10
CA LYS A 40 -11.49 -3.97 -9.74
C LYS A 40 -11.38 -2.61 -9.04
N PRO A 41 -12.51 -2.00 -8.64
CA PRO A 41 -12.50 -0.65 -8.08
C PRO A 41 -11.78 -0.53 -6.73
N TYR A 42 -11.57 -1.64 -6.03
CA TYR A 42 -10.93 -1.63 -4.71
C TYR A 42 -9.45 -2.02 -4.74
N SER A 43 -8.90 -2.32 -5.92
CA SER A 43 -7.49 -2.69 -6.03
C SER A 43 -6.58 -1.59 -5.48
N PHE A 44 -5.59 -1.98 -4.69
CA PHE A 44 -4.62 -1.04 -4.13
C PHE A 44 -3.78 -0.34 -5.20
N LEU A 45 -3.77 -0.84 -6.43
CA LEU A 45 -3.14 -0.16 -7.57
C LEU A 45 -3.72 1.24 -7.82
N HIS A 46 -4.98 1.48 -7.46
CA HIS A 46 -5.55 2.82 -7.51
C HIS A 46 -4.85 3.81 -6.56
N VAL A 47 -4.14 3.31 -5.57
CA VAL A 47 -3.32 4.12 -4.64
C VAL A 47 -1.86 4.13 -5.07
N ASP A 48 -1.27 2.96 -5.29
CA ASP A 48 0.16 2.83 -5.65
C ASP A 48 0.47 3.36 -7.04
N LYS A 49 -0.46 3.21 -7.98
CA LYS A 49 -0.35 3.69 -9.35
C LYS A 49 -1.60 4.49 -9.73
N ALA A 50 -1.83 5.57 -9.00
CA ALA A 50 -3.04 6.37 -9.15
C ALA A 50 -3.22 6.96 -10.56
N GLU A 51 -2.17 7.01 -11.38
CA GLU A 51 -2.24 7.42 -12.77
C GLU A 51 -3.18 6.54 -13.62
N VAL A 52 -3.55 5.34 -13.12
CA VAL A 52 -4.53 4.49 -13.81
C VAL A 52 -5.93 5.13 -13.88
N ASP A 53 -6.22 6.06 -12.99
CA ASP A 53 -7.48 6.79 -12.92
C ASP A 53 -7.41 8.17 -13.58
N LEU A 54 -6.29 8.48 -14.23
CA LEU A 54 -6.05 9.76 -14.89
C LEU A 54 -5.83 9.55 -16.38
N PRO A 55 -5.95 10.60 -17.21
CA PRO A 55 -5.73 10.47 -18.66
C PRO A 55 -4.33 9.94 -18.99
N GLU A 56 -4.23 9.19 -20.08
CA GLU A 56 -2.94 8.74 -20.60
C GLU A 56 -2.04 9.94 -20.88
N GLY A 57 -0.75 9.78 -20.65
CA GLY A 57 0.22 10.86 -20.82
C GLY A 57 0.35 11.76 -19.61
N THR A 58 -0.43 11.56 -18.54
CA THR A 58 -0.24 12.29 -17.29
C THR A 58 1.13 11.97 -16.71
N ASP A 59 1.88 13.02 -16.32
CA ASP A 59 3.17 12.83 -15.66
C ASP A 59 2.98 12.10 -14.33
N ILE A 60 3.58 10.92 -14.19
CA ILE A 60 3.43 10.08 -13.00
C ILE A 60 4.03 10.71 -11.74
N TYR A 61 4.85 11.72 -11.88
CA TYR A 61 5.45 12.47 -10.76
C TYR A 61 4.72 13.79 -10.50
N SER A 62 3.62 14.06 -11.20
CA SER A 62 2.86 15.29 -10.98
C SER A 62 2.07 15.25 -9.67
N GLU A 63 1.81 16.44 -9.13
CA GLU A 63 1.00 16.57 -7.92
C GLU A 63 -0.41 15.98 -8.10
N THR A 64 -0.96 16.05 -9.31
CA THR A 64 -2.27 15.49 -9.64
C THR A 64 -2.34 13.99 -9.32
N VAL A 65 -1.27 13.25 -9.60
CA VAL A 65 -1.19 11.82 -9.29
C VAL A 65 -1.20 11.59 -7.79
N TYR A 66 -0.41 12.37 -7.04
CA TYR A 66 -0.35 12.22 -5.57
C TYR A 66 -1.68 12.59 -4.91
N LEU A 67 -2.36 13.60 -5.39
CA LEU A 67 -3.69 13.99 -4.90
C LEU A 67 -4.72 12.91 -5.21
N LYS A 68 -4.64 12.29 -6.38
CA LYS A 68 -5.52 11.18 -6.76
C LYS A 68 -5.29 9.96 -5.89
N ALA A 69 -4.03 9.65 -5.58
CA ALA A 69 -3.68 8.56 -4.67
C ALA A 69 -4.27 8.79 -3.28
N LYS A 70 -4.18 10.01 -2.76
CA LYS A 70 -4.76 10.40 -1.48
C LYS A 70 -6.28 10.23 -1.50
N GLU A 71 -6.94 10.73 -2.53
CA GLU A 71 -8.40 10.61 -2.70
C GLU A 71 -8.81 9.14 -2.73
N ASN A 72 -8.10 8.31 -3.48
CA ASN A 72 -8.40 6.88 -3.60
C ASN A 72 -8.20 6.15 -2.28
N MET A 73 -7.16 6.50 -1.50
CA MET A 73 -6.94 5.91 -0.19
C MET A 73 -8.04 6.31 0.80
N GLU A 74 -8.42 7.58 0.82
CA GLU A 74 -9.52 8.07 1.66
C GLU A 74 -10.84 7.39 1.31
N LYS A 75 -11.09 7.14 0.03
CA LYS A 75 -12.27 6.44 -0.44
C LYS A 75 -12.34 5.02 0.09
N LEU A 76 -11.24 4.28 0.08
CA LEU A 76 -11.20 2.93 0.64
C LEU A 76 -11.60 2.91 2.11
N VAL A 77 -11.16 3.90 2.88
CA VAL A 77 -11.51 4.02 4.30
C VAL A 77 -12.96 4.45 4.47
N ASN A 78 -13.39 5.49 3.74
CA ASN A 78 -14.73 6.05 3.86
C ASN A 78 -15.82 5.06 3.41
N ASP A 79 -15.53 4.24 2.41
CA ASP A 79 -16.47 3.21 1.92
C ASP A 79 -16.47 1.95 2.81
N GLY A 80 -15.65 1.92 3.85
CA GLY A 80 -15.60 0.80 4.78
C GLY A 80 -14.87 -0.43 4.23
N ILE A 81 -14.11 -0.28 3.14
CA ILE A 81 -13.31 -1.37 2.56
C ILE A 81 -12.06 -1.61 3.39
N CYS A 82 -11.42 -0.53 3.84
CA CYS A 82 -10.26 -0.57 4.75
C CYS A 82 -10.63 0.10 6.07
N LYS A 83 -9.98 -0.33 7.14
CA LYS A 83 -10.20 0.22 8.48
C LYS A 83 -8.86 0.36 9.20
N GLN A 84 -8.71 1.47 9.92
CA GLN A 84 -7.56 1.64 10.81
C GLN A 84 -7.76 0.83 12.09
N ASP A 85 -6.73 0.13 12.54
CA ASP A 85 -6.77 -0.60 13.80
C ASP A 85 -6.93 0.37 14.98
N GLU A 86 -7.69 -0.05 15.99
CA GLU A 86 -7.99 0.80 17.14
C GLU A 86 -6.83 0.92 18.12
N LYS A 87 -5.94 -0.09 18.13
CA LYS A 87 -4.77 -0.14 19.04
C LYS A 87 -3.49 -0.25 18.24
N PRO A 88 -2.38 0.34 18.71
CA PRO A 88 -1.09 0.11 18.09
C PRO A 88 -0.70 -1.37 18.17
N CYS A 89 -0.26 -1.91 17.03
CA CYS A 89 0.11 -3.32 16.91
C CYS A 89 1.40 -3.45 16.11
N PHE A 90 2.09 -4.56 16.29
CA PHE A 90 3.04 -5.07 15.33
C PHE A 90 2.29 -6.04 14.42
N TYR A 91 2.75 -6.21 13.18
CA TYR A 91 2.08 -7.04 12.21
C TYR A 91 3.02 -8.11 11.71
N ILE A 92 2.46 -9.28 11.41
CA ILE A 92 3.21 -10.35 10.79
C ILE A 92 2.88 -10.36 9.31
N TYR A 93 3.90 -10.24 8.47
CA TYR A 93 3.78 -10.27 7.02
C TYR A 93 4.38 -11.57 6.50
N LYS A 94 3.54 -12.41 5.93
CA LYS A 94 3.95 -13.71 5.41
C LYS A 94 3.81 -13.72 3.90
N GLN A 95 4.90 -14.02 3.21
CA GLN A 95 4.91 -14.21 1.76
C GLN A 95 5.19 -15.67 1.44
N ILE A 96 4.44 -16.21 0.48
CA ILE A 96 4.68 -17.56 -0.04
C ILE A 96 4.93 -17.43 -1.54
N MET A 97 6.10 -17.87 -1.98
CA MET A 97 6.49 -17.85 -3.38
C MET A 97 7.25 -19.13 -3.71
N ASN A 98 6.86 -19.81 -4.78
CA ASN A 98 7.51 -21.06 -5.24
C ASN A 98 7.60 -22.11 -4.11
N GLY A 99 6.58 -22.22 -3.27
CA GLY A 99 6.52 -23.18 -2.18
C GLY A 99 7.35 -22.79 -0.95
N GLN A 100 8.05 -21.65 -0.99
CA GLN A 100 8.82 -21.14 0.15
C GLN A 100 8.06 -20.02 0.83
N SER A 101 8.01 -20.04 2.16
CA SER A 101 7.41 -18.96 2.93
C SER A 101 8.47 -18.14 3.66
N GLN A 102 8.29 -16.83 3.66
CA GLN A 102 9.07 -15.88 4.44
C GLN A 102 8.12 -15.11 5.34
N THR A 103 8.50 -14.95 6.60
CA THR A 103 7.69 -14.22 7.57
C THR A 103 8.51 -13.05 8.11
N GLY A 104 7.92 -11.87 8.08
CA GLY A 104 8.54 -10.65 8.60
C GLY A 104 7.68 -9.99 9.65
N LEU A 105 8.31 -9.18 10.48
CA LEU A 105 7.65 -8.35 11.48
C LEU A 105 7.59 -6.92 10.96
N VAL A 106 6.41 -6.33 10.95
CA VAL A 106 6.17 -4.96 10.48
C VAL A 106 5.92 -4.03 11.66
N GLY A 107 6.65 -2.94 11.68
CA GLY A 107 6.52 -1.89 12.68
C GLY A 107 7.08 -0.57 12.17
N CYS A 108 7.09 0.45 13.00
CA CYS A 108 7.64 1.77 12.66
C CYS A 108 9.04 1.94 13.22
N ALA A 109 9.99 2.25 12.34
CA ALA A 109 11.34 2.61 12.75
C ALA A 109 11.52 4.14 12.76
N SER A 110 12.36 4.63 13.66
CA SER A 110 12.66 6.05 13.73
C SER A 110 13.42 6.52 12.49
N ILE A 111 12.94 7.60 11.87
CA ILE A 111 13.62 8.23 10.73
C ILE A 111 14.98 8.79 11.18
N ASP A 112 15.06 9.34 12.38
CA ASP A 112 16.31 9.88 12.95
C ASP A 112 17.36 8.78 13.10
N ASP A 113 16.96 7.59 13.56
CA ASP A 113 17.85 6.45 13.68
C ASP A 113 18.39 6.00 12.31
N TYR A 114 17.56 6.05 11.27
CA TYR A 114 17.98 5.76 9.92
C TYR A 114 18.97 6.80 9.40
N MET A 115 18.66 8.09 9.57
CA MET A 115 19.52 9.20 9.11
C MET A 115 20.86 9.23 9.84
N ASN A 116 20.91 8.77 11.09
CA ASN A 116 22.12 8.71 11.90
C ASN A 116 22.87 7.37 11.80
N ASN A 117 22.52 6.54 10.82
CA ASN A 117 23.15 5.23 10.55
C ASN A 117 23.04 4.22 11.69
N ILE A 118 22.10 4.39 12.60
CA ILE A 118 21.79 3.40 13.65
C ILE A 118 21.08 2.20 13.05
N ILE A 119 20.25 2.46 12.02
CA ILE A 119 19.63 1.45 11.16
C ILE A 119 20.27 1.55 9.78
N LYS A 120 20.69 0.43 9.21
CA LYS A 120 21.30 0.38 7.88
C LYS A 120 20.40 -0.35 6.88
#